data_6f9114ece8ff12e52220773708a5e0cc
#
_entry.id   6f9114ece8ff12e52220773708a5e0cc
#
_cell.length_a   1.000
_cell.length_b   1.000
_cell.length_c   1.000
_cell.angle_alpha   90.00
_cell.angle_beta   90.00
_cell.angle_gamma   90.00
#
_symmetry.space_group_name_H-M   'P 1'
#
loop_
_entity.id
_entity.type
_entity.pdbx_description
1 polymer ?
#
loop_
_entity_poly.entity_id
_entity_poly.type
_entity_poly.pdbx_seq_one_letter_code
_entity_poly.pdbx_strand_id
1 'polypeptide(L)'
;ISGGKDSSTVAALCCAALGKERVIGVMMPNGVQSDIDDSKKLCNFLGIECYTVNIEKSFNGITEEILTQTKNTEFNNQYKTNMPSRLRMATLYGIAALNGNARISCNGNFSERLAGYFTLWGDGAGDFAPLAHLFVDEVVQLGIDLGLPKDLCVKAPSDGMSGKTDEDNLGFTYDELKKVYLGNTEEIAEEKVVKIQNRIKALEFKRKLLNIPCFVPER
;
A
#
# COMPACT_ATOMS: atom_id res chain seq x y z
N ILE A 1 -5.85 3.20 -6.45
CA ILE A 1 -5.86 4.51 -5.78
C ILE A 1 -6.61 4.37 -4.48
N SER A 2 -5.94 4.64 -3.34
CA SER A 2 -6.53 4.59 -2.00
C SER A 2 -6.77 5.98 -1.39
N GLY A 3 -6.29 7.04 -2.03
CA GLY A 3 -6.29 8.40 -1.47
C GLY A 3 -5.17 8.63 -0.43
N GLY A 4 -4.32 7.65 -0.16
CA GLY A 4 -3.13 7.77 0.68
C GLY A 4 -1.92 8.28 -0.10
N LYS A 5 -0.90 8.78 0.63
CA LYS A 5 0.33 9.39 0.07
C LYS A 5 1.02 8.50 -0.98
N ASP A 6 1.19 7.21 -0.70
CA ASP A 6 1.95 6.31 -1.56
C ASP A 6 1.27 6.10 -2.93
N SER A 7 -0.02 5.75 -2.92
CA SER A 7 -0.78 5.59 -4.17
C SER A 7 -0.90 6.89 -4.97
N SER A 8 -0.97 8.03 -4.28
CA SER A 8 -1.02 9.35 -4.91
C SER A 8 0.31 9.69 -5.59
N THR A 9 1.43 9.46 -4.90
CA THR A 9 2.77 9.70 -5.43
C THR A 9 3.08 8.79 -6.62
N VAL A 10 2.71 7.49 -6.54
CA VAL A 10 2.88 6.57 -7.69
C VAL A 10 2.06 7.00 -8.89
N ALA A 11 0.80 7.39 -8.69
CA ALA A 11 -0.05 7.85 -9.80
C ALA A 11 0.54 9.10 -10.47
N ALA A 12 0.98 10.10 -9.68
CA ALA A 12 1.63 11.30 -10.21
C ALA A 12 2.94 10.98 -10.95
N LEU A 13 3.77 10.09 -10.39
CA LEU A 13 5.02 9.64 -11.01
C LEU A 13 4.76 8.94 -12.35
N CYS A 14 3.75 8.06 -12.40
CA CYS A 14 3.34 7.41 -13.64
C CYS A 14 2.83 8.42 -14.68
N CYS A 15 2.06 9.42 -14.28
CA CYS A 15 1.62 10.50 -15.18
C CYS A 15 2.80 11.31 -15.73
N ALA A 16 3.77 11.64 -14.87
CA ALA A 16 4.96 12.37 -15.30
C ALA A 16 5.83 11.56 -16.27
N ALA A 17 5.93 10.25 -16.08
CA ALA A 17 6.78 9.38 -16.90
C ALA A 17 6.11 8.93 -18.20
N LEU A 18 4.80 8.69 -18.20
CA LEU A 18 4.10 8.01 -19.29
C LEU A 18 3.07 8.90 -20.01
N GLY A 19 2.67 10.02 -19.41
CA GLY A 19 1.50 10.79 -19.81
C GLY A 19 0.22 10.26 -19.13
N LYS A 20 -0.68 11.18 -18.79
CA LYS A 20 -1.93 10.86 -18.06
C LYS A 20 -2.86 9.92 -18.83
N GLU A 21 -2.82 9.95 -20.14
CA GLU A 21 -3.63 9.11 -21.05
C GLU A 21 -3.27 7.62 -20.98
N ARG A 22 -2.13 7.29 -20.35
CA ARG A 22 -1.63 5.93 -20.18
C ARG A 22 -1.73 5.45 -18.74
N VAL A 23 -2.39 6.22 -17.87
CA VAL A 23 -2.56 5.90 -16.46
C VAL A 23 -4.04 5.76 -16.14
N ILE A 24 -4.42 4.63 -15.55
CA ILE A 24 -5.77 4.34 -15.10
C ILE A 24 -5.77 4.23 -13.58
N GLY A 25 -6.58 5.03 -12.90
CA GLY A 25 -6.83 4.94 -11.47
C GLY A 25 -7.95 3.94 -11.17
N VAL A 26 -7.75 3.05 -10.19
CA VAL A 26 -8.81 2.13 -9.76
C VAL A 26 -9.06 2.29 -8.28
N MET A 27 -10.27 2.65 -7.92
CA MET A 27 -10.78 2.72 -6.55
C MET A 27 -11.55 1.44 -6.25
N MET A 28 -11.24 0.78 -5.13
CA MET A 28 -11.83 -0.52 -4.79
C MET A 28 -12.34 -0.52 -3.33
N PRO A 29 -13.43 0.21 -3.05
CA PRO A 29 -14.03 0.18 -1.72
C PRO A 29 -14.56 -1.22 -1.38
N ASN A 30 -14.52 -1.57 -0.09
CA ASN A 30 -15.20 -2.73 0.45
C ASN A 30 -16.42 -2.24 1.25
N GLY A 31 -17.54 -2.06 0.60
CA GLY A 31 -18.71 -1.37 1.13
C GLY A 31 -18.58 0.15 1.04
N VAL A 32 -19.05 0.86 2.06
CA VAL A 32 -18.96 2.32 2.16
C VAL A 32 -17.57 2.70 2.70
N GLN A 33 -16.87 3.53 1.96
CA GLN A 33 -15.53 4.04 2.35
C GLN A 33 -15.60 5.56 2.51
N SER A 34 -15.35 6.05 3.71
CA SER A 34 -15.51 7.47 4.07
C SER A 34 -14.53 8.41 3.36
N ASP A 35 -13.35 7.91 2.97
CA ASP A 35 -12.27 8.70 2.35
C ASP A 35 -12.15 8.48 0.84
N ILE A 36 -13.16 7.90 0.18
CA ILE A 36 -13.16 7.67 -1.27
C ILE A 36 -13.05 8.98 -2.06
N ASP A 37 -13.48 10.09 -1.47
CA ASP A 37 -13.44 11.39 -2.12
C ASP A 37 -12.00 11.93 -2.28
N ASP A 38 -11.06 11.54 -1.42
CA ASP A 38 -9.63 11.83 -1.60
C ASP A 38 -9.09 11.14 -2.86
N SER A 39 -9.51 9.91 -3.11
CA SER A 39 -9.15 9.17 -4.32
C SER A 39 -9.71 9.83 -5.58
N LYS A 40 -10.97 10.29 -5.55
CA LYS A 40 -11.59 11.03 -6.66
C LYS A 40 -10.91 12.38 -6.89
N LYS A 41 -10.59 13.10 -5.79
CA LYS A 41 -9.85 14.36 -5.85
C LYS A 41 -8.52 14.20 -6.56
N LEU A 42 -7.76 13.14 -6.22
CA LEU A 42 -6.50 12.81 -6.87
C LEU A 42 -6.70 12.56 -8.37
N CYS A 43 -7.65 11.72 -8.75
CA CYS A 43 -7.91 11.38 -10.14
C CYS A 43 -8.27 12.62 -10.97
N ASN A 44 -9.12 13.49 -10.42
CA ASN A 44 -9.49 14.76 -11.05
C ASN A 44 -8.29 15.70 -11.18
N PHE A 45 -7.46 15.79 -10.14
CA PHE A 45 -6.23 16.60 -10.14
C PHE A 45 -5.26 16.16 -11.24
N LEU A 46 -5.02 14.86 -11.34
CA LEU A 46 -4.12 14.29 -12.37
C LEU A 46 -4.75 14.24 -13.77
N GLY A 47 -6.07 14.36 -13.86
CA GLY A 47 -6.82 14.25 -15.12
C GLY A 47 -6.73 12.86 -15.75
N ILE A 48 -6.65 11.81 -14.94
CA ILE A 48 -6.57 10.41 -15.36
C ILE A 48 -7.95 9.76 -15.42
N GLU A 49 -8.08 8.73 -16.26
CA GLU A 49 -9.24 7.85 -16.25
C GLU A 49 -9.32 7.08 -14.95
N CYS A 50 -10.54 6.94 -14.37
CA CYS A 50 -10.75 6.27 -13.10
C CYS A 50 -11.94 5.33 -13.11
N TYR A 51 -11.74 4.13 -12.56
CA TYR A 51 -12.79 3.16 -12.30
C TYR A 51 -13.08 3.03 -10.81
N THR A 52 -14.34 2.76 -10.47
CA THR A 52 -14.73 2.37 -9.12
C THR A 52 -15.33 0.97 -9.15
N VAL A 53 -14.67 0.03 -8.49
CA VAL A 53 -15.13 -1.36 -8.38
C VAL A 53 -15.30 -1.71 -6.91
N ASN A 54 -16.54 -1.74 -6.43
CA ASN A 54 -16.82 -2.15 -5.05
C ASN A 54 -16.65 -3.66 -4.91
N ILE A 55 -15.71 -4.08 -4.06
CA ILE A 55 -15.39 -5.50 -3.86
C ILE A 55 -16.27 -6.19 -2.79
N GLU A 56 -17.21 -5.47 -2.16
CA GLU A 56 -18.02 -5.97 -1.05
C GLU A 56 -18.77 -7.25 -1.38
N LYS A 57 -19.42 -7.28 -2.55
CA LYS A 57 -20.18 -8.49 -2.98
C LYS A 57 -19.25 -9.71 -3.14
N SER A 58 -18.08 -9.50 -3.72
CA SER A 58 -17.07 -10.56 -3.89
C SER A 58 -16.50 -11.00 -2.54
N PHE A 59 -16.24 -10.04 -1.64
CA PHE A 59 -15.78 -10.34 -0.29
C PHE A 59 -16.81 -11.13 0.50
N ASN A 60 -18.08 -10.72 0.49
CA ASN A 60 -19.15 -11.41 1.19
C ASN A 60 -19.40 -12.79 0.62
N GLY A 61 -19.44 -12.94 -0.72
CA GLY A 61 -19.68 -14.23 -1.37
C GLY A 61 -18.59 -15.26 -1.06
N ILE A 62 -17.30 -14.89 -1.17
CA ILE A 62 -16.21 -15.83 -0.84
C ILE A 62 -16.16 -16.13 0.67
N THR A 63 -16.50 -15.14 1.51
CA THR A 63 -16.57 -15.29 2.96
C THR A 63 -17.63 -16.30 3.36
N GLU A 64 -18.84 -16.19 2.80
CA GLU A 64 -19.95 -17.12 3.03
C GLU A 64 -19.60 -18.54 2.58
N GLU A 65 -19.01 -18.69 1.39
CA GLU A 65 -18.60 -19.99 0.88
C GLU A 65 -17.55 -20.66 1.76
N ILE A 66 -16.54 -19.90 2.21
CA ILE A 66 -15.51 -20.43 3.12
C ILE A 66 -16.13 -20.92 4.44
N LEU A 67 -17.06 -20.16 5.04
CA LEU A 67 -17.74 -20.57 6.27
C LEU A 67 -18.60 -21.82 6.06
N THR A 68 -19.27 -21.92 4.92
CA THR A 68 -20.09 -23.07 4.58
C THR A 68 -19.27 -24.35 4.41
N GLN A 69 -18.09 -24.24 3.77
CA GLN A 69 -17.25 -25.41 3.46
C GLN A 69 -16.25 -25.76 4.58
N THR A 70 -15.95 -24.82 5.45
CA THR A 70 -15.05 -25.04 6.60
C THR A 70 -15.85 -25.10 7.89
N LYS A 71 -15.32 -25.71 8.91
CA LYS A 71 -15.98 -25.76 10.24
C LYS A 71 -15.75 -24.48 11.06
N ASN A 72 -15.26 -23.40 10.44
CA ASN A 72 -15.03 -22.13 11.13
C ASN A 72 -16.36 -21.38 11.27
N THR A 73 -16.55 -20.77 12.44
CA THR A 73 -17.76 -19.99 12.74
C THR A 73 -17.52 -18.48 12.67
N GLU A 74 -16.24 -18.08 12.67
CA GLU A 74 -15.84 -16.67 12.64
C GLU A 74 -14.48 -16.50 11.98
N PHE A 75 -14.20 -15.28 11.54
CA PHE A 75 -12.93 -14.89 10.94
C PHE A 75 -12.08 -14.06 11.89
N ASN A 76 -10.80 -14.41 11.98
CA ASN A 76 -9.82 -13.65 12.73
C ASN A 76 -9.44 -12.32 12.02
N ASN A 77 -8.73 -11.45 12.73
CA ASN A 77 -8.29 -10.17 12.19
C ASN A 77 -7.41 -10.30 10.94
N GLN A 78 -6.58 -11.34 10.87
CA GLN A 78 -5.74 -11.59 9.70
C GLN A 78 -6.56 -11.84 8.44
N TYR A 79 -7.65 -12.59 8.54
CA TYR A 79 -8.58 -12.78 7.42
C TYR A 79 -9.23 -11.45 7.01
N LYS A 80 -9.79 -10.73 7.99
CA LYS A 80 -10.50 -9.46 7.76
C LYS A 80 -9.62 -8.40 7.08
N THR A 81 -8.31 -8.39 7.39
CA THR A 81 -7.34 -7.46 6.80
C THR A 81 -6.84 -7.93 5.43
N ASN A 82 -6.43 -9.21 5.33
CA ASN A 82 -5.71 -9.68 4.15
C ASN A 82 -6.63 -10.07 3.00
N MET A 83 -7.84 -10.55 3.27
CA MET A 83 -8.72 -11.01 2.20
C MET A 83 -9.19 -9.87 1.28
N PRO A 84 -9.62 -8.69 1.79
CA PRO A 84 -9.91 -7.54 0.94
C PRO A 84 -8.71 -7.09 0.09
N SER A 85 -7.50 -7.09 0.65
CA SER A 85 -6.28 -6.73 -0.07
C SER A 85 -6.01 -7.68 -1.24
N ARG A 86 -6.20 -8.99 -1.06
CA ARG A 86 -6.06 -10.00 -2.12
C ARG A 86 -7.14 -9.90 -3.19
N LEU A 87 -8.37 -9.60 -2.82
CA LEU A 87 -9.45 -9.34 -3.78
C LEU A 87 -9.17 -8.09 -4.62
N ARG A 88 -8.63 -7.03 -4.02
CA ARG A 88 -8.19 -5.85 -4.76
C ARG A 88 -7.10 -6.19 -5.76
N MET A 89 -6.12 -6.98 -5.38
CA MET A 89 -5.07 -7.45 -6.30
C MET A 89 -5.67 -8.22 -7.49
N ALA A 90 -6.51 -9.20 -7.23
CA ALA A 90 -7.16 -9.98 -8.29
C ALA A 90 -8.03 -9.11 -9.22
N THR A 91 -8.75 -8.14 -8.65
CA THR A 91 -9.56 -7.16 -9.40
C THR A 91 -8.69 -6.31 -10.32
N LEU A 92 -7.54 -5.81 -9.82
CA LEU A 92 -6.60 -5.01 -10.62
C LEU A 92 -6.07 -5.80 -11.82
N TYR A 93 -5.61 -7.04 -11.61
CA TYR A 93 -5.13 -7.87 -12.72
C TYR A 93 -6.24 -8.20 -13.71
N GLY A 94 -7.48 -8.38 -13.27
CA GLY A 94 -8.64 -8.53 -14.15
C GLY A 94 -8.87 -7.28 -15.01
N ILE A 95 -8.84 -6.09 -14.41
CA ILE A 95 -8.97 -4.81 -15.14
C ILE A 95 -7.80 -4.62 -16.11
N ALA A 96 -6.57 -4.92 -15.69
CA ALA A 96 -5.38 -4.80 -16.54
C ALA A 96 -5.48 -5.68 -17.78
N ALA A 97 -5.96 -6.91 -17.64
CA ALA A 97 -6.16 -7.81 -18.78
C ALA A 97 -7.17 -7.27 -19.79
N LEU A 98 -8.24 -6.60 -19.33
CA LEU A 98 -9.25 -5.98 -20.18
C LEU A 98 -8.78 -4.66 -20.84
N ASN A 99 -7.75 -4.03 -20.27
CA ASN A 99 -7.21 -2.74 -20.77
C ASN A 99 -5.86 -2.92 -21.47
N GLY A 100 -5.81 -3.76 -22.50
CA GLY A 100 -4.63 -3.94 -23.34
C GLY A 100 -3.43 -4.56 -22.61
N ASN A 101 -3.68 -5.39 -21.59
CA ASN A 101 -2.65 -6.00 -20.76
C ASN A 101 -1.78 -4.95 -20.02
N ALA A 102 -2.45 -4.00 -19.39
CA ALA A 102 -1.80 -2.94 -18.60
C ALA A 102 -0.94 -3.51 -17.46
N ARG A 103 -0.02 -2.72 -16.94
CA ARG A 103 0.86 -3.09 -15.83
C ARG A 103 0.35 -2.53 -14.50
N ILE A 104 0.46 -3.32 -13.46
CA ILE A 104 0.01 -2.96 -12.11
C ILE A 104 1.19 -2.45 -11.28
N SER A 105 1.05 -1.27 -10.70
CA SER A 105 2.02 -0.75 -9.73
C SER A 105 1.81 -1.36 -8.35
N CYS A 106 2.89 -1.83 -7.71
CA CYS A 106 2.96 -2.05 -6.27
C CYS A 106 3.34 -0.73 -5.60
N ASN A 107 2.49 -0.20 -4.75
CA ASN A 107 2.63 1.14 -4.20
C ASN A 107 3.34 1.19 -2.84
N GLY A 108 3.72 0.05 -2.27
CA GLY A 108 4.39 -0.04 -0.97
C GLY A 108 5.78 0.62 -0.97
N ASN A 109 6.04 1.47 0.02
CA ASN A 109 7.32 2.13 0.22
C ASN A 109 8.33 1.23 0.97
N PHE A 110 9.58 1.69 1.10
CA PHE A 110 10.64 0.89 1.72
C PHE A 110 10.41 0.69 3.22
N SER A 111 9.87 1.69 3.93
CA SER A 111 9.57 1.56 5.36
C SER A 111 8.53 0.47 5.63
N GLU A 112 7.44 0.44 4.86
CA GLU A 112 6.43 -0.64 4.94
C GLU A 112 7.03 -2.01 4.59
N ARG A 113 7.88 -2.06 3.57
CA ARG A 113 8.57 -3.30 3.17
C ARG A 113 9.52 -3.80 4.24
N LEU A 114 10.29 -2.91 4.90
CA LEU A 114 11.16 -3.27 6.03
C LEU A 114 10.35 -3.79 7.21
N ALA A 115 9.28 -3.07 7.58
CA ALA A 115 8.37 -3.48 8.65
C ALA A 115 7.57 -4.75 8.30
N GLY A 116 7.55 -5.18 7.03
CA GLY A 116 6.69 -6.26 6.54
C GLY A 116 5.20 -5.92 6.68
N TYR A 117 4.87 -4.64 6.71
CA TYR A 117 3.50 -4.12 6.91
C TYR A 117 2.77 -4.02 5.57
N PHE A 118 2.51 -5.14 4.99
CA PHE A 118 1.75 -5.33 3.75
C PHE A 118 1.22 -6.76 3.68
N THR A 119 0.20 -6.98 2.88
CA THR A 119 -0.35 -8.31 2.60
C THR A 119 0.39 -8.96 1.44
N LEU A 120 1.06 -10.08 1.73
CA LEU A 120 1.68 -10.90 0.69
C LEU A 120 0.59 -11.39 -0.29
N TRP A 121 0.82 -11.21 -1.59
CA TRP A 121 -0.16 -11.50 -2.65
C TRP A 121 -1.46 -10.68 -2.55
N GLY A 122 -1.36 -9.50 -1.94
CA GLY A 122 -2.37 -8.46 -1.92
C GLY A 122 -1.76 -7.14 -2.40
N ASP A 123 -1.70 -6.14 -1.52
CA ASP A 123 -1.06 -4.84 -1.81
C ASP A 123 0.45 -4.93 -2.05
N GLY A 124 1.11 -6.02 -1.61
CA GLY A 124 2.49 -6.31 -1.94
C GLY A 124 2.72 -6.82 -3.38
N ALA A 125 1.67 -7.11 -4.15
CA ALA A 125 1.78 -7.59 -5.53
C ALA A 125 1.78 -6.43 -6.53
N GLY A 126 2.41 -6.65 -7.69
CA GLY A 126 2.46 -5.72 -8.81
C GLY A 126 3.48 -6.14 -9.85
N ASP A 127 3.47 -5.49 -11.00
CA ASP A 127 4.42 -5.74 -12.09
C ASP A 127 5.67 -4.85 -11.96
N PHE A 128 5.58 -3.74 -11.21
CA PHE A 128 6.67 -2.83 -10.88
C PHE A 128 6.41 -2.10 -9.57
N ALA A 129 7.44 -1.61 -8.89
CA ALA A 129 7.34 -1.04 -7.55
C ALA A 129 8.23 0.22 -7.42
N PRO A 130 7.76 1.41 -7.86
CA PRO A 130 8.61 2.60 -7.95
C PRO A 130 9.05 3.15 -6.59
N LEU A 131 8.29 2.90 -5.51
CA LEU A 131 8.60 3.38 -4.16
C LEU A 131 9.32 2.33 -3.28
N ALA A 132 9.62 1.14 -3.81
CA ALA A 132 10.08 0.00 -3.02
C ALA A 132 11.38 0.23 -2.22
N HIS A 133 12.17 1.23 -2.60
CA HIS A 133 13.43 1.62 -1.95
C HIS A 133 13.45 3.07 -1.45
N LEU A 134 12.30 3.75 -1.41
CA LEU A 134 12.15 5.07 -0.83
C LEU A 134 11.51 4.96 0.57
N PHE A 135 12.10 5.64 1.55
CA PHE A 135 11.50 5.77 2.87
C PHE A 135 10.27 6.69 2.84
N VAL A 136 9.44 6.65 3.88
CA VAL A 136 8.20 7.45 3.95
C VAL A 136 8.44 8.94 3.73
N ASP A 137 9.47 9.52 4.34
CA ASP A 137 9.84 10.92 4.19
C ASP A 137 10.26 11.28 2.76
N GLU A 138 11.00 10.39 2.09
CA GLU A 138 11.38 10.53 0.69
C GLU A 138 10.16 10.46 -0.25
N VAL A 139 9.19 9.61 0.06
CA VAL A 139 7.92 9.52 -0.70
C VAL A 139 7.11 10.80 -0.54
N VAL A 140 7.02 11.35 0.68
CA VAL A 140 6.33 12.63 0.93
C VAL A 140 7.00 13.74 0.13
N GLN A 141 8.34 13.84 0.16
CA GLN A 141 9.07 14.85 -0.60
C GLN A 141 8.86 14.70 -2.10
N LEU A 142 8.95 13.48 -2.61
CA LEU A 142 8.68 13.19 -4.04
C LEU A 142 7.27 13.59 -4.46
N GLY A 143 6.26 13.34 -3.62
CA GLY A 143 4.89 13.78 -3.89
C GLY A 143 4.76 15.30 -3.98
N ILE A 144 5.45 16.03 -3.09
CA ILE A 144 5.51 17.50 -3.10
C ILE A 144 6.20 17.99 -4.38
N ASP A 145 7.33 17.41 -4.75
CA ASP A 145 8.11 17.78 -5.94
C ASP A 145 7.34 17.51 -7.24
N LEU A 146 6.47 16.51 -7.24
CA LEU A 146 5.54 16.23 -8.34
C LEU A 146 4.32 17.17 -8.37
N GLY A 147 4.21 18.11 -7.43
CA GLY A 147 3.14 19.11 -7.38
C GLY A 147 1.82 18.61 -6.80
N LEU A 148 1.80 17.47 -6.12
CA LEU A 148 0.60 16.98 -5.46
C LEU A 148 0.11 17.94 -4.35
N PRO A 149 -1.20 18.06 -4.14
CA PRO A 149 -1.75 18.77 -2.99
C PRO A 149 -1.17 18.24 -1.67
N LYS A 150 -0.75 19.14 -0.76
CA LYS A 150 -0.09 18.75 0.50
C LYS A 150 -0.93 17.79 1.34
N ASP A 151 -2.24 17.96 1.37
CA ASP A 151 -3.16 17.09 2.11
C ASP A 151 -3.13 15.63 1.62
N LEU A 152 -2.82 15.39 0.34
CA LEU A 152 -2.61 14.03 -0.19
C LEU A 152 -1.20 13.49 0.07
N CYS A 153 -0.20 14.36 0.27
CA CYS A 153 1.18 13.95 0.56
C CYS A 153 1.41 13.60 2.03
N VAL A 154 0.76 14.32 2.97
CA VAL A 154 1.03 14.21 4.41
C VAL A 154 -0.04 13.45 5.19
N LYS A 155 -1.03 12.88 4.51
CA LYS A 155 -2.06 12.07 5.16
C LYS A 155 -1.42 10.91 5.92
N ALA A 156 -1.72 10.82 7.23
CA ALA A 156 -1.22 9.73 8.05
C ALA A 156 -1.65 8.37 7.47
N PRO A 157 -0.73 7.40 7.37
CA PRO A 157 -1.09 6.06 6.93
C PRO A 157 -2.08 5.44 7.90
N SER A 158 -3.22 4.99 7.39
CA SER A 158 -4.23 4.27 8.16
C SER A 158 -4.67 3.02 7.41
N ASP A 159 -4.99 1.98 8.16
CA ASP A 159 -5.53 0.75 7.58
C ASP A 159 -6.97 0.90 7.07
N GLY A 160 -7.59 2.06 7.28
CA GLY A 160 -8.96 2.36 6.87
C GLY A 160 -10.05 1.58 7.63
N MET A 161 -9.68 0.78 8.63
CA MET A 161 -10.60 -0.14 9.32
C MET A 161 -10.60 0.01 10.84
N SER A 162 -9.44 0.13 11.48
CA SER A 162 -9.33 0.13 12.96
C SER A 162 -9.33 1.52 13.59
N GLY A 163 -9.19 2.58 12.79
CA GLY A 163 -8.97 3.95 13.27
C GLY A 163 -7.58 4.18 13.88
N LYS A 164 -6.71 3.16 13.85
CA LYS A 164 -5.33 3.23 14.29
C LYS A 164 -4.40 3.49 13.12
N THR A 165 -3.29 4.16 13.39
CA THR A 165 -2.22 4.31 12.41
C THR A 165 -1.39 3.03 12.31
N ASP A 166 -0.61 2.91 11.24
CA ASP A 166 0.37 1.82 11.10
C ASP A 166 1.35 1.81 12.28
N GLU A 167 1.82 2.99 12.70
CA GLU A 167 2.77 3.16 13.80
C GLU A 167 2.19 2.72 15.15
N ASP A 168 0.87 2.97 15.39
CA ASP A 168 0.17 2.46 16.57
C ASP A 168 0.18 0.93 16.60
N ASN A 169 -0.03 0.29 15.46
CA ASN A 169 -0.04 -1.16 15.34
C ASN A 169 1.38 -1.76 15.43
N LEU A 170 2.39 -1.05 14.96
CA LEU A 170 3.80 -1.45 15.01
C LEU A 170 4.40 -1.23 16.40
N GLY A 171 3.98 -0.16 17.09
CA GLY A 171 4.54 0.29 18.37
C GLY A 171 5.94 0.92 18.23
N PHE A 172 6.24 1.45 17.05
CA PHE A 172 7.39 2.30 16.73
C PHE A 172 7.05 3.10 15.46
N THR A 173 7.77 4.22 15.25
CA THR A 173 7.56 5.08 14.09
C THR A 173 8.38 4.63 12.88
N TYR A 174 7.99 5.07 11.69
CA TYR A 174 8.78 4.83 10.48
C TYR A 174 10.12 5.60 10.50
N ASP A 175 10.22 6.72 11.23
CA ASP A 175 11.48 7.41 11.46
C ASP A 175 12.44 6.60 12.34
N GLU A 176 11.95 6.04 13.45
CA GLU A 176 12.73 5.11 14.29
C GLU A 176 13.19 3.88 13.50
N LEU A 177 12.31 3.31 12.67
CA LEU A 177 12.66 2.19 11.79
C LEU A 177 13.79 2.56 10.81
N LYS A 178 13.72 3.75 10.18
CA LYS A 178 14.75 4.28 9.27
C LYS A 178 16.07 4.46 10.01
N LYS A 179 16.05 5.11 11.18
CA LYS A 179 17.26 5.32 12.01
C LYS A 179 17.92 3.99 12.39
N VAL A 180 17.14 3.00 12.86
CA VAL A 180 17.66 1.67 13.22
C VAL A 180 18.26 0.96 12.00
N TYR A 181 17.59 1.03 10.85
CA TYR A 181 18.06 0.41 9.61
C TYR A 181 19.38 1.02 9.12
N LEU A 182 19.55 2.33 9.29
CA LEU A 182 20.77 3.07 8.92
C LEU A 182 21.89 3.01 9.98
N GLY A 183 21.63 2.43 11.16
CA GLY A 183 22.58 2.31 12.26
C GLY A 183 22.63 3.52 13.19
N ASN A 184 21.75 4.50 13.06
CA ASN A 184 21.67 5.70 13.87
C ASN A 184 20.75 5.48 15.08
N THR A 185 21.25 4.83 16.12
CA THR A 185 20.41 4.34 17.24
C THR A 185 20.56 5.09 18.55
N GLU A 186 21.40 6.13 18.61
CA GLU A 186 21.83 6.82 19.84
C GLU A 186 20.66 7.44 20.62
N GLU A 187 19.59 7.86 19.93
CA GLU A 187 18.41 8.49 20.52
C GLU A 187 17.25 7.52 20.74
N ILE A 188 17.41 6.22 20.46
CA ILE A 188 16.35 5.23 20.53
C ILE A 188 16.62 4.26 21.67
N ALA A 189 15.61 4.00 22.52
CA ALA A 189 15.74 3.05 23.60
C ALA A 189 16.15 1.65 23.09
N GLU A 190 17.12 1.01 23.74
CA GLU A 190 17.68 -0.27 23.31
C GLU A 190 16.61 -1.36 23.09
N GLU A 191 15.63 -1.44 23.96
CA GLU A 191 14.49 -2.38 23.81
C GLU A 191 13.75 -2.17 22.48
N LYS A 192 13.55 -0.92 22.08
CA LYS A 192 12.88 -0.58 20.83
C LYS A 192 13.77 -0.89 19.63
N VAL A 193 15.09 -0.65 19.71
CA VAL A 193 16.05 -1.05 18.67
C VAL A 193 15.99 -2.55 18.43
N VAL A 194 16.04 -3.36 19.49
CA VAL A 194 15.95 -4.81 19.41
C VAL A 194 14.60 -5.26 18.82
N LYS A 195 13.50 -4.64 19.22
CA LYS A 195 12.16 -4.92 18.68
C LYS A 195 12.11 -4.69 17.17
N ILE A 196 12.63 -3.55 16.68
CA ILE A 196 12.66 -3.20 15.26
C ILE A 196 13.53 -4.18 14.47
N GLN A 197 14.76 -4.47 14.95
CA GLN A 197 15.67 -5.41 14.30
C GLN A 197 15.07 -6.81 14.17
N ASN A 198 14.46 -7.31 15.25
CA ASN A 198 13.78 -8.61 15.25
C ASN A 198 12.64 -8.65 14.24
N ARG A 199 11.84 -7.58 14.13
CA ARG A 199 10.77 -7.49 13.15
C ARG A 199 11.30 -7.50 11.72
N ILE A 200 12.32 -6.69 11.42
CA ILE A 200 12.95 -6.64 10.09
C ILE A 200 13.44 -8.04 9.67
N LYS A 201 14.08 -8.77 10.60
CA LYS A 201 14.59 -10.12 10.37
C LYS A 201 13.47 -11.14 10.20
N ALA A 202 12.49 -11.14 11.10
CA ALA A 202 11.38 -12.09 11.08
C ALA A 202 10.54 -12.00 9.78
N LEU A 203 10.42 -10.81 9.18
CA LEU A 203 9.61 -10.58 7.99
C LEU A 203 10.43 -10.46 6.69
N GLU A 204 11.72 -10.78 6.74
CA GLU A 204 12.60 -10.78 5.57
C GLU A 204 12.08 -11.72 4.45
N PHE A 205 11.46 -12.83 4.81
CA PHE A 205 10.90 -13.78 3.84
C PHE A 205 9.87 -13.14 2.92
N LYS A 206 9.06 -12.19 3.42
CA LYS A 206 8.09 -11.46 2.59
C LYS A 206 8.79 -10.68 1.46
N ARG A 207 9.90 -10.00 1.78
CA ARG A 207 10.70 -9.25 0.81
C ARG A 207 11.36 -10.14 -0.24
N LYS A 208 11.88 -11.31 0.20
CA LYS A 208 12.52 -12.28 -0.69
C LYS A 208 11.55 -12.93 -1.69
N LEU A 209 10.26 -13.02 -1.34
CA LEU A 209 9.23 -13.56 -2.23
C LEU A 209 8.73 -12.55 -3.27
N LEU A 210 9.02 -11.25 -3.10
CA LEU A 210 8.60 -10.19 -4.01
C LEU A 210 9.74 -9.80 -4.96
N ASN A 211 9.88 -10.54 -6.05
CA ASN A 211 10.83 -10.19 -7.11
C ASN A 211 10.17 -9.26 -8.14
N ILE A 212 9.88 -8.03 -7.71
CA ILE A 212 9.24 -7.00 -8.53
C ILE A 212 10.29 -6.00 -9.00
N PRO A 213 10.37 -5.65 -10.30
CA PRO A 213 11.25 -4.59 -10.80
C PRO A 213 11.02 -3.27 -10.05
N CYS A 214 12.06 -2.68 -9.53
CA CYS A 214 12.01 -1.47 -8.73
C CYS A 214 13.21 -0.56 -8.98
N PHE A 215 13.05 0.73 -8.69
CA PHE A 215 14.15 1.67 -8.64
C PHE A 215 14.93 1.48 -7.33
N VAL A 216 16.25 1.48 -7.41
CA VAL A 216 17.16 1.45 -6.26
C VAL A 216 17.94 2.77 -6.26
N PRO A 217 17.67 3.69 -5.31
CA PRO A 217 18.41 4.95 -5.23
C PRO A 217 19.87 4.71 -4.78
N GLU A 218 20.77 5.52 -5.26
CA GLU A 218 22.14 5.62 -4.70
C GLU A 218 22.04 6.27 -3.32
N ARG A 219 22.68 5.64 -2.31
CA ARG A 219 22.69 6.10 -0.91
C ARG A 219 24.12 6.15 -0.35
#